data_eb51121fbe00ac9a370aacfebf2b84a0
#
_entry.id   eb51121fbe00ac9a370aacfebf2b84a0
#
_cell.length_a   1.000
_cell.length_b   1.000
_cell.length_c   1.000
_cell.angle_alpha   90.00
_cell.angle_beta   90.00
_cell.angle_gamma   90.00
#
_symmetry.space_group_name_H-M   'P 1'
#
loop_
_entity.id
_entity.type
_entity.pdbx_description
1 polymer ?
#
loop_
_entity_poly.entity_id
_entity_poly.type
_entity_poly.pdbx_seq_one_letter_code
_entity_poly.pdbx_strand_id
1 'polypeptide(L)'
;MCIRDRLGINKDKIYALVYNTNSVDKIKLNGYAVSEKMEVFPEYKAAMISLTREELKRYDYHKGDSEGLVNVPLGIEGIRFSTFFREDKEYIKVSMRSKGFFPVNKVAAEHFNGGGHLNAAGGEFHGTMEEAQALLRSILPLYDKYMVKDKD
;
A
#
# COMPACT_ATOMS: atom_id res chain seq x y z
N MET A 1 -10.41 19.51 34.37
CA MET A 1 -11.24 19.58 33.14
C MET A 1 -10.31 19.61 31.93
N CYS A 2 -10.41 18.64 31.05
CA CYS A 2 -9.51 18.48 29.90
C CYS A 2 -9.74 19.59 28.86
N ILE A 3 -8.69 20.06 28.16
CA ILE A 3 -8.81 21.06 27.07
C ILE A 3 -9.86 20.62 26.03
N ARG A 4 -9.94 19.34 25.76
CA ARG A 4 -10.91 18.69 24.88
C ARG A 4 -12.37 18.99 25.26
N ASP A 5 -12.67 18.94 26.57
CA ASP A 5 -14.05 19.16 27.05
C ASP A 5 -14.46 20.64 26.90
N ARG A 6 -13.47 21.56 27.00
CA ARG A 6 -13.70 22.99 26.78
C ARG A 6 -14.01 23.34 25.32
N LEU A 7 -13.51 22.54 24.38
CA LEU A 7 -13.72 22.74 22.92
C LEU A 7 -14.95 22.02 22.40
N GLY A 8 -15.72 21.32 23.27
CA GLY A 8 -16.90 20.56 22.85
C GLY A 8 -16.60 19.40 21.91
N ILE A 9 -15.38 18.86 21.96
CA ILE A 9 -14.94 17.75 21.08
C ILE A 9 -15.57 16.45 21.56
N ASN A 10 -16.47 15.91 20.75
CA ASN A 10 -17.05 14.58 20.98
C ASN A 10 -16.16 13.51 20.36
N LYS A 11 -15.37 12.85 21.19
CA LYS A 11 -14.42 11.78 20.79
C LYS A 11 -15.14 10.61 20.13
N ASP A 12 -16.28 10.19 20.68
CA ASP A 12 -17.00 9.02 20.17
C ASP A 12 -17.60 9.29 18.78
N LYS A 13 -18.09 10.51 18.57
CA LYS A 13 -18.56 10.95 17.25
C LYS A 13 -17.43 10.99 16.23
N ILE A 14 -16.25 11.49 16.60
CA ILE A 14 -15.08 11.53 15.72
C ILE A 14 -14.62 10.08 15.42
N TYR A 15 -14.55 9.23 16.43
CA TYR A 15 -14.21 7.82 16.26
C TYR A 15 -15.16 7.12 15.29
N ALA A 16 -16.47 7.29 15.49
CA ALA A 16 -17.48 6.71 14.61
C ALA A 16 -17.34 7.20 13.16
N LEU A 17 -17.10 8.48 12.95
CA LEU A 17 -16.92 9.05 11.61
C LEU A 17 -15.64 8.58 10.91
N VAL A 18 -14.62 8.21 11.66
CA VAL A 18 -13.32 7.75 11.09
C VAL A 18 -13.30 6.24 10.91
N TYR A 19 -13.79 5.47 11.87
CA TYR A 19 -13.61 4.02 11.93
C TYR A 19 -14.87 3.20 11.61
N ASN A 20 -16.08 3.75 11.76
CA ASN A 20 -17.33 3.01 11.58
C ASN A 20 -18.02 3.34 10.24
N THR A 21 -17.27 3.70 9.22
CA THR A 21 -17.78 4.09 7.90
C THR A 21 -17.51 3.03 6.81
N ASN A 22 -16.95 1.88 7.18
CA ASN A 22 -16.61 0.85 6.21
C ASN A 22 -17.84 0.05 5.80
N SER A 23 -18.04 -0.12 4.48
CA SER A 23 -19.02 -1.07 3.96
C SER A 23 -18.58 -2.52 4.19
N VAL A 24 -19.53 -3.45 4.13
CA VAL A 24 -19.23 -4.90 4.21
C VAL A 24 -18.30 -5.32 3.07
N ASP A 25 -18.53 -4.79 1.86
CA ASP A 25 -17.75 -5.12 0.67
C ASP A 25 -16.32 -4.61 0.77
N LYS A 26 -16.11 -3.40 1.32
CA LYS A 26 -14.77 -2.90 1.65
C LYS A 26 -14.03 -3.80 2.63
N ILE A 27 -14.68 -4.25 3.68
CA ILE A 27 -14.05 -5.17 4.67
C ILE A 27 -13.70 -6.50 4.02
N LYS A 28 -14.60 -7.07 3.20
CA LYS A 28 -14.35 -8.31 2.46
C LYS A 28 -13.22 -8.16 1.45
N LEU A 29 -13.20 -7.06 0.69
CA LEU A 29 -12.13 -6.76 -0.27
C LEU A 29 -10.77 -6.68 0.43
N ASN A 30 -10.69 -5.96 1.54
CA ASN A 30 -9.45 -5.83 2.31
C ASN A 30 -9.00 -7.17 2.91
N GLY A 31 -9.94 -7.97 3.43
CA GLY A 31 -9.66 -9.33 3.89
C GLY A 31 -9.08 -10.20 2.77
N TYR A 32 -9.74 -10.22 1.60
CA TYR A 32 -9.28 -10.94 0.42
C TYR A 32 -7.88 -10.47 -0.05
N ALA A 33 -7.68 -9.15 -0.12
CA ALA A 33 -6.41 -8.58 -0.55
C ALA A 33 -5.24 -9.00 0.35
N VAL A 34 -5.48 -9.10 1.65
CA VAL A 34 -4.44 -9.48 2.62
C VAL A 34 -4.25 -10.99 2.68
N SER A 35 -5.32 -11.80 2.64
CA SER A 35 -5.22 -13.26 2.78
C SER A 35 -4.79 -13.96 1.49
N GLU A 36 -5.29 -13.48 0.33
CA GLU A 36 -5.11 -14.19 -0.94
C GLU A 36 -4.15 -13.50 -1.92
N LYS A 37 -3.96 -12.18 -1.79
CA LYS A 37 -3.24 -11.38 -2.80
C LYS A 37 -1.94 -10.77 -2.28
N MET A 38 -1.65 -10.91 -1.00
CA MET A 38 -0.39 -10.44 -0.43
C MET A 38 0.71 -11.47 -0.67
N GLU A 39 1.79 -11.02 -1.29
CA GLU A 39 3.02 -11.78 -1.48
C GLU A 39 4.14 -11.13 -0.65
N VAL A 40 4.85 -11.94 0.11
CA VAL A 40 5.93 -11.47 0.99
C VAL A 40 7.27 -11.99 0.47
N PHE A 41 8.27 -11.10 0.44
CA PHE A 41 9.65 -11.36 0.05
C PHE A 41 10.56 -11.13 1.26
N PRO A 42 10.70 -12.14 2.15
CA PRO A 42 11.42 -11.94 3.42
C PRO A 42 12.89 -11.57 3.20
N GLU A 43 13.53 -12.14 2.18
CA GLU A 43 14.91 -11.87 1.78
C GLU A 43 15.16 -10.40 1.41
N TYR A 44 14.13 -9.72 0.88
CA TYR A 44 14.17 -8.30 0.51
C TYR A 44 13.39 -7.40 1.48
N LYS A 45 12.94 -7.94 2.62
CA LYS A 45 12.12 -7.20 3.62
C LYS A 45 10.97 -6.42 2.95
N ALA A 46 10.39 -7.00 1.92
CA ALA A 46 9.40 -6.38 1.06
C ALA A 46 8.12 -7.21 0.98
N ALA A 47 7.03 -6.55 0.62
CA ALA A 47 5.78 -7.21 0.29
C ALA A 47 5.03 -6.46 -0.81
N MET A 48 4.16 -7.17 -1.53
CA MET A 48 3.24 -6.55 -2.47
C MET A 48 1.83 -7.10 -2.29
N ILE A 49 0.86 -6.27 -2.64
CA ILE A 49 -0.54 -6.65 -2.80
C ILE A 49 -0.96 -6.22 -4.20
N SER A 50 -1.75 -7.02 -4.90
CA SER A 50 -2.26 -6.69 -6.23
C SER A 50 -3.76 -6.99 -6.32
N LEU A 51 -4.50 -6.09 -6.95
CA LEU A 51 -5.93 -6.25 -7.22
C LEU A 51 -6.23 -5.92 -8.68
N THR A 52 -6.82 -6.89 -9.39
CA THR A 52 -7.30 -6.73 -10.76
C THR A 52 -8.66 -6.03 -10.80
N ARG A 53 -9.04 -5.49 -11.96
CA ARG A 53 -10.37 -4.89 -12.16
C ARG A 53 -11.50 -5.87 -11.92
N GLU A 54 -11.31 -7.13 -12.28
CA GLU A 54 -12.30 -8.18 -12.05
C GLU A 54 -12.52 -8.43 -10.56
N GLU A 55 -11.42 -8.50 -9.80
CA GLU A 55 -11.47 -8.64 -8.33
C GLU A 55 -12.13 -7.44 -7.67
N LEU A 56 -11.78 -6.23 -8.10
CA LEU A 56 -12.40 -5.00 -7.60
C LEU A 56 -13.92 -4.99 -7.88
N LYS A 57 -14.34 -5.40 -9.08
CA LYS A 57 -15.76 -5.50 -9.46
C LYS A 57 -16.50 -6.55 -8.62
N ARG A 58 -15.88 -7.69 -8.32
CA ARG A 58 -16.46 -8.75 -7.48
C ARG A 58 -16.88 -8.25 -6.10
N TYR A 59 -16.15 -7.29 -5.55
CA TYR A 59 -16.38 -6.71 -4.22
C TYR A 59 -17.04 -5.33 -4.27
N ASP A 60 -17.69 -4.97 -5.38
CA ASP A 60 -18.37 -3.66 -5.54
C ASP A 60 -17.49 -2.47 -5.09
N TYR A 61 -16.26 -2.47 -5.58
CA TYR A 61 -15.23 -1.48 -5.17
C TYR A 61 -15.67 -0.05 -5.46
N HIS A 62 -15.58 0.80 -4.44
CA HIS A 62 -15.72 2.23 -4.55
C HIS A 62 -14.38 2.95 -4.29
N LYS A 63 -14.22 4.12 -4.90
CA LYS A 63 -13.00 4.92 -4.71
C LYS A 63 -12.78 5.20 -3.22
N GLY A 64 -11.62 4.80 -2.72
CA GLY A 64 -11.26 4.90 -1.30
C GLY A 64 -11.26 3.57 -0.54
N ASP A 65 -11.91 2.52 -1.05
CA ASP A 65 -12.02 1.24 -0.34
C ASP A 65 -10.67 0.52 -0.16
N SER A 66 -9.73 0.75 -1.06
CA SER A 66 -8.36 0.23 -0.98
C SER A 66 -7.38 1.16 -0.28
N GLU A 67 -7.84 2.29 0.27
CA GLU A 67 -6.97 3.16 1.04
C GLU A 67 -6.42 2.45 2.27
N GLY A 68 -5.12 2.59 2.48
CA GLY A 68 -4.44 1.94 3.61
C GLY A 68 -3.90 0.53 3.30
N LEU A 69 -4.38 -0.18 2.27
CA LEU A 69 -3.88 -1.52 1.95
C LEU A 69 -2.36 -1.56 1.78
N VAL A 70 -1.77 -0.55 1.14
CA VAL A 70 -0.31 -0.45 0.98
C VAL A 70 0.44 -0.38 2.31
N ASN A 71 -0.20 0.03 3.41
CA ASN A 71 0.44 0.11 4.72
C ASN A 71 0.36 -1.21 5.51
N VAL A 72 -0.60 -2.08 5.18
CA VAL A 72 -0.84 -3.31 5.93
C VAL A 72 0.41 -4.19 6.05
N PRO A 73 1.17 -4.47 4.96
CA PRO A 73 2.36 -5.29 5.04
C PRO A 73 3.46 -4.68 5.92
N LEU A 74 3.49 -3.35 6.06
CA LEU A 74 4.47 -2.70 6.95
C LEU A 74 4.23 -2.98 8.44
N GLY A 75 3.06 -3.52 8.81
CA GLY A 75 2.77 -4.03 10.15
C GLY A 75 3.45 -5.37 10.44
N ILE A 76 3.94 -6.08 9.43
CA ILE A 76 4.65 -7.35 9.59
C ILE A 76 6.06 -7.06 10.09
N GLU A 77 6.50 -7.80 11.11
CA GLU A 77 7.87 -7.70 11.62
C GLU A 77 8.89 -7.97 10.50
N GLY A 78 9.89 -7.13 10.39
CA GLY A 78 10.94 -7.24 9.38
C GLY A 78 10.60 -6.64 8.02
N ILE A 79 9.34 -6.37 7.69
CA ILE A 79 8.97 -5.75 6.40
C ILE A 79 9.19 -4.24 6.46
N ARG A 80 9.90 -3.71 5.44
CA ARG A 80 10.29 -2.31 5.33
C ARG A 80 9.77 -1.62 4.08
N PHE A 81 9.45 -2.38 3.04
CA PHE A 81 8.93 -1.88 1.78
C PHE A 81 7.64 -2.60 1.40
N SER A 82 6.65 -1.85 0.98
CA SER A 82 5.38 -2.37 0.52
C SER A 82 4.92 -1.67 -0.75
N THR A 83 4.44 -2.46 -1.68
CA THR A 83 3.85 -1.99 -2.94
C THR A 83 2.42 -2.50 -3.06
N PHE A 84 1.52 -1.64 -3.50
CA PHE A 84 0.16 -1.99 -3.86
C PHE A 84 -0.09 -1.66 -5.32
N PHE A 85 -0.44 -2.68 -6.11
CA PHE A 85 -0.86 -2.58 -7.49
C PHE A 85 -2.38 -2.65 -7.57
N ARG A 86 -2.98 -1.69 -8.22
CA ARG A 86 -4.41 -1.68 -8.51
C ARG A 86 -4.61 -1.47 -10.01
N GLU A 87 -5.25 -2.42 -10.67
CA GLU A 87 -5.58 -2.29 -12.07
C GLU A 87 -6.70 -1.25 -12.27
N ASP A 88 -6.43 -0.24 -13.09
CA ASP A 88 -7.40 0.75 -13.57
C ASP A 88 -7.75 0.46 -15.04
N LYS A 89 -8.46 1.35 -15.72
CA LYS A 89 -8.94 1.11 -17.10
C LYS A 89 -7.80 1.08 -18.10
N GLU A 90 -6.81 1.94 -17.97
CA GLU A 90 -5.74 2.17 -18.96
C GLU A 90 -4.34 1.87 -18.44
N TYR A 91 -4.19 1.74 -17.15
CA TYR A 91 -2.90 1.53 -16.49
C TYR A 91 -3.08 0.82 -15.13
N ILE A 92 -2.00 0.37 -14.58
CA ILE A 92 -1.93 -0.13 -13.21
C ILE A 92 -1.44 1.00 -12.32
N LYS A 93 -2.28 1.42 -11.40
CA LYS A 93 -1.89 2.37 -10.36
C LYS A 93 -0.96 1.69 -9.37
N VAL A 94 0.17 2.33 -9.11
CA VAL A 94 1.18 1.85 -8.18
C VAL A 94 1.24 2.77 -6.97
N SER A 95 1.13 2.19 -5.79
CA SER A 95 1.31 2.91 -4.53
C SER A 95 2.42 2.22 -3.73
N MET A 96 3.33 3.00 -3.19
CA MET A 96 4.50 2.49 -2.47
C MET A 96 4.64 3.17 -1.12
N ARG A 97 5.02 2.39 -0.12
CA ARG A 97 5.34 2.87 1.23
C ARG A 97 6.57 2.16 1.76
N SER A 98 7.31 2.85 2.59
CA SER A 98 8.47 2.25 3.27
C SER A 98 8.66 2.79 4.68
N LYS A 99 9.56 2.13 5.40
CA LYS A 99 10.09 2.55 6.70
C LYS A 99 11.59 2.86 6.58
N GLY A 100 12.07 3.72 7.45
CA GLY A 100 13.51 4.05 7.50
C GLY A 100 13.99 4.74 6.23
N PHE A 101 15.12 4.30 5.71
CA PHE A 101 15.81 4.95 4.59
C PHE A 101 15.56 4.32 3.22
N PHE A 102 14.58 3.44 3.09
CA PHE A 102 14.26 2.84 1.79
C PHE A 102 13.59 3.85 0.86
N PRO A 103 14.19 4.19 -0.31
CA PRO A 103 13.78 5.31 -1.13
C PRO A 103 12.69 4.93 -2.15
N VAL A 104 11.42 4.84 -1.72
CA VAL A 104 10.31 4.50 -2.64
C VAL A 104 10.12 5.53 -3.75
N ASN A 105 10.50 6.78 -3.52
CA ASN A 105 10.46 7.82 -4.55
C ASN A 105 11.40 7.53 -5.74
N LYS A 106 12.58 6.94 -5.50
CA LYS A 106 13.48 6.49 -6.55
C LYS A 106 12.90 5.31 -7.30
N VAL A 107 12.39 4.30 -6.59
CA VAL A 107 11.75 3.14 -7.21
C VAL A 107 10.60 3.58 -8.13
N ALA A 108 9.75 4.49 -7.65
CA ALA A 108 8.63 5.00 -8.44
C ALA A 108 9.10 5.77 -9.68
N ALA A 109 10.11 6.64 -9.56
CA ALA A 109 10.62 7.46 -10.66
C ALA A 109 11.38 6.62 -11.70
N GLU A 110 12.19 5.66 -11.27
CA GLU A 110 13.04 4.88 -12.16
C GLU A 110 12.29 3.77 -12.90
N HIS A 111 11.20 3.22 -12.32
CA HIS A 111 10.55 2.00 -12.82
C HIS A 111 9.05 2.11 -13.07
N PHE A 112 8.35 3.08 -12.50
CA PHE A 112 6.88 3.12 -12.52
C PHE A 112 6.31 4.49 -12.90
N ASN A 113 7.02 5.26 -13.73
CA ASN A 113 6.55 6.57 -14.23
C ASN A 113 5.93 7.45 -13.13
N GLY A 114 6.58 7.53 -11.99
CA GLY A 114 6.03 8.14 -10.81
C GLY A 114 6.99 8.99 -10.00
N GLY A 115 6.65 9.21 -8.74
CA GLY A 115 7.48 9.98 -7.82
C GLY A 115 6.79 10.12 -6.47
N GLY A 116 7.36 10.97 -5.63
CA GLY A 116 6.83 11.21 -4.29
C GLY A 116 7.94 11.54 -3.30
N HIS A 117 7.68 11.21 -2.03
CA HIS A 117 8.62 11.38 -0.93
C HIS A 117 9.36 10.08 -0.61
N LEU A 118 10.41 10.16 0.22
CA LEU A 118 11.26 9.05 0.59
C LEU A 118 10.47 7.78 0.98
N ASN A 119 9.45 7.93 1.81
CA ASN A 119 8.68 6.80 2.38
C ASN A 119 7.25 6.69 1.83
N ALA A 120 6.85 7.55 0.89
CA ALA A 120 5.52 7.55 0.30
C ALA A 120 5.60 8.03 -1.15
N ALA A 121 5.40 7.14 -2.09
CA ALA A 121 5.43 7.44 -3.52
C ALA A 121 4.32 6.70 -4.25
N GLY A 122 4.09 7.09 -5.49
CA GLY A 122 3.16 6.43 -6.39
C GLY A 122 3.60 6.58 -7.82
N GLY A 123 2.98 5.81 -8.71
CA GLY A 123 3.27 5.83 -10.14
C GLY A 123 2.22 5.08 -10.92
N GLU A 124 2.52 4.90 -12.20
CA GLU A 124 1.66 4.21 -13.15
C GLU A 124 2.50 3.21 -13.96
N PHE A 125 1.93 2.06 -14.24
CA PHE A 125 2.55 1.05 -15.09
C PHE A 125 1.60 0.74 -16.25
N HIS A 126 2.11 0.85 -17.47
CA HIS A 126 1.38 0.54 -18.70
C HIS A 126 1.77 -0.85 -19.17
N GLY A 127 0.90 -1.82 -18.94
CA GLY A 127 1.10 -3.24 -19.22
C GLY A 127 0.13 -4.10 -18.41
N THR A 128 0.39 -5.39 -18.35
CA THR A 128 -0.42 -6.32 -17.57
C THR A 128 -0.04 -6.33 -16.09
N MET A 129 -0.93 -6.87 -15.25
CA MET A 129 -0.66 -7.05 -13.82
C MET A 129 0.56 -7.96 -13.58
N GLU A 130 0.68 -9.01 -14.37
CA GLU A 130 1.78 -9.96 -14.31
C GLU A 130 3.11 -9.30 -14.65
N GLU A 131 3.15 -8.41 -15.65
CA GLU A 131 4.34 -7.64 -16.02
C GLU A 131 4.74 -6.67 -14.91
N ALA A 132 3.78 -5.97 -14.31
CA ALA A 132 4.05 -5.07 -13.18
C ALA A 132 4.64 -5.81 -11.97
N GLN A 133 4.08 -6.96 -11.64
CA GLN A 133 4.56 -7.82 -10.57
C GLN A 133 5.97 -8.39 -10.88
N ALA A 134 6.18 -8.85 -12.13
CA ALA A 134 7.47 -9.37 -12.56
C ALA A 134 8.56 -8.28 -12.51
N LEU A 135 8.23 -7.06 -12.95
CA LEU A 135 9.14 -5.92 -12.84
C LEU A 135 9.52 -5.67 -11.37
N LEU A 136 8.52 -5.61 -10.45
CA LEU A 136 8.83 -5.41 -9.04
C LEU A 136 9.79 -6.48 -8.51
N ARG A 137 9.51 -7.77 -8.76
CA ARG A 137 10.39 -8.87 -8.33
C ARG A 137 11.80 -8.72 -8.88
N SER A 138 11.96 -8.30 -10.13
CA SER A 138 13.26 -8.15 -10.78
C SER A 138 14.10 -7.00 -10.22
N ILE A 139 13.47 -5.95 -9.70
CA ILE A 139 14.17 -4.79 -9.18
C ILE A 139 14.47 -4.86 -7.68
N LEU A 140 13.79 -5.72 -6.90
CA LEU A 140 14.03 -5.85 -5.46
C LEU A 140 15.52 -6.03 -5.11
N PRO A 141 16.29 -6.90 -5.81
CA PRO A 141 17.71 -7.06 -5.55
C PRO A 141 18.54 -5.78 -5.73
N LEU A 142 18.13 -4.87 -6.62
CA LEU A 142 18.85 -3.64 -6.89
C LEU A 142 18.82 -2.67 -5.69
N TYR A 143 17.82 -2.82 -4.83
CA TYR A 143 17.58 -1.96 -3.67
C TYR A 143 17.96 -2.61 -2.34
N ASP A 144 18.53 -3.82 -2.35
CA ASP A 144 18.91 -4.57 -1.14
C ASP A 144 19.84 -3.75 -0.21
N LYS A 145 20.75 -2.96 -0.77
CA LYS A 145 21.63 -2.05 -0.02
C LYS A 145 20.91 -1.08 0.91
N TYR A 146 19.65 -0.76 0.65
CA TYR A 146 18.82 0.11 1.48
C TYR A 146 18.04 -0.65 2.56
N MET A 147 18.02 -1.99 2.47
CA MET A 147 17.35 -2.87 3.44
C MET A 147 18.21 -3.16 4.68
N VAL A 148 19.53 -2.91 4.58
CA VAL A 148 20.52 -3.26 5.61
C VAL A 148 20.80 -2.12 6.60
N LYS A 149 20.41 -0.88 6.28
CA LYS A 149 20.74 0.30 7.08
C LYS A 149 19.63 0.66 8.08
N ASP A 150 19.51 -0.12 9.15
CA ASP A 150 19.22 0.41 10.48
C ASP A 150 20.38 -0.03 11.37
N LYS A 151 21.27 0.88 11.55
CA LYS A 151 22.07 0.87 12.79
C LYS A 151 21.17 1.50 13.84
N ASP A 152 20.88 0.71 14.86
CA ASP A 152 20.32 1.13 16.14
C ASP A 152 20.95 2.41 16.68
#